data_7bcfefd29f62366e1e1f006bb07c7c79
#
_entry.id   7bcfefd29f62366e1e1f006bb07c7c79
#
_cell.length_a   1.000
_cell.length_b   1.000
_cell.length_c   1.000
_cell.angle_alpha   90.00
_cell.angle_beta   90.00
_cell.angle_gamma   90.00
#
_symmetry.space_group_name_H-M   'P 1'
#
loop_
_entity.id
_entity.type
_entity.pdbx_description
1 polymer ?
#
loop_
_entity_poly.entity_id
_entity_poly.type
_entity_poly.pdbx_seq_one_letter_code
_entity_poly.pdbx_strand_id
1 'polypeptide(L)'
;TFSSLHSFDPAVDGASPSARLTLGPDGALYGSTAQGGAFALGTLFRITTSGSFASLHSFSGSNGSTPVAALTVGGDGALYGCASGGGASGTGTLFRVATDGLFSHLHDFAANGGWPRTELTRGSDGNLYGTTSEGGTWGAGTVFRITTSGVYSVVTHIVFNGMSQEPYAALTLGSDAALYGSIYAGGANGYGY
;
A
#
# COMPACT_ATOMS: atom_id res chain seq x y z
N THR A 1 -22.34 7.94 -20.15
CA THR A 1 -22.59 9.09 -19.28
C THR A 1 -21.63 9.03 -18.11
N PHE A 2 -20.93 10.12 -17.83
CA PHE A 2 -20.07 10.27 -16.64
C PHE A 2 -20.93 10.87 -15.51
N SER A 3 -20.80 10.34 -14.30
CA SER A 3 -21.38 10.93 -13.08
C SER A 3 -20.38 10.86 -11.94
N SER A 4 -20.30 11.94 -11.14
CA SER A 4 -19.53 11.93 -9.91
C SER A 4 -20.36 11.26 -8.80
N LEU A 5 -19.73 10.35 -8.06
CA LEU A 5 -20.35 9.69 -6.92
C LEU A 5 -20.09 10.44 -5.60
N HIS A 6 -18.95 11.13 -5.50
CA HIS A 6 -18.55 11.87 -4.30
C HIS A 6 -17.58 13.01 -4.65
N SER A 7 -17.66 14.10 -3.90
CA SER A 7 -16.70 15.22 -3.95
C SER A 7 -16.04 15.33 -2.58
N PHE A 8 -14.73 15.16 -2.54
CA PHE A 8 -13.97 15.17 -1.29
C PHE A 8 -13.89 16.56 -0.65
N ASP A 9 -14.05 16.61 0.66
CA ASP A 9 -13.73 17.76 1.52
C ASP A 9 -12.39 17.51 2.23
N PRO A 10 -11.33 18.30 1.94
CA PRO A 10 -10.01 18.10 2.53
C PRO A 10 -10.00 18.10 4.06
N ALA A 11 -10.90 18.81 4.70
CA ALA A 11 -10.96 18.90 6.16
C ALA A 11 -11.70 17.73 6.82
N VAL A 12 -12.52 17.00 6.05
CA VAL A 12 -13.44 16.00 6.60
C VAL A 12 -13.07 14.58 6.14
N ASP A 13 -13.00 14.37 4.84
CA ASP A 13 -12.93 13.01 4.26
C ASP A 13 -11.72 12.76 3.36
N GLY A 14 -10.87 13.78 3.18
CA GLY A 14 -9.59 13.65 2.52
C GLY A 14 -9.43 14.45 1.23
N ALA A 15 -8.24 14.39 0.66
CA ALA A 15 -7.87 15.06 -0.59
C ALA A 15 -6.85 14.23 -1.39
N SER A 16 -6.75 14.51 -2.68
CA SER A 16 -5.80 13.85 -3.58
C SER A 16 -5.97 12.31 -3.62
N PRO A 17 -7.15 11.78 -4.02
CA PRO A 17 -7.31 10.36 -4.27
C PRO A 17 -6.51 9.98 -5.53
N SER A 18 -5.36 9.32 -5.36
CA SER A 18 -4.42 9.02 -6.45
C SER A 18 -4.39 7.53 -6.83
N ALA A 19 -4.82 6.66 -5.93
CA ALA A 19 -4.84 5.22 -6.16
C ALA A 19 -6.13 4.77 -6.86
N ARG A 20 -6.06 3.64 -7.57
CA ARG A 20 -7.26 2.98 -8.10
C ARG A 20 -8.15 2.49 -6.96
N LEU A 21 -9.45 2.42 -7.22
CA LEU A 21 -10.40 1.82 -6.29
C LEU A 21 -10.29 0.28 -6.31
N THR A 22 -10.49 -0.32 -5.16
CA THR A 22 -10.51 -1.78 -4.98
C THR A 22 -11.92 -2.24 -4.65
N LEU A 23 -12.44 -3.20 -5.40
CA LEU A 23 -13.73 -3.82 -5.10
C LEU A 23 -13.58 -4.76 -3.89
N GLY A 24 -14.30 -4.46 -2.83
CA GLY A 24 -14.36 -5.29 -1.63
C GLY A 24 -15.31 -6.48 -1.77
N PRO A 25 -15.20 -7.47 -0.88
CA PRO A 25 -16.05 -8.66 -0.90
C PRO A 25 -17.53 -8.35 -0.58
N ASP A 26 -17.83 -7.19 -0.01
CA ASP A 26 -19.18 -6.68 0.26
C ASP A 26 -19.80 -5.93 -0.94
N GLY A 27 -19.12 -5.91 -2.09
CA GLY A 27 -19.55 -5.23 -3.31
C GLY A 27 -19.36 -3.71 -3.30
N ALA A 28 -18.79 -3.13 -2.25
CA ALA A 28 -18.41 -1.71 -2.21
C ALA A 28 -17.01 -1.49 -2.76
N LEU A 29 -16.72 -0.25 -3.11
CA LEU A 29 -15.41 0.21 -3.58
C LEU A 29 -14.66 0.85 -2.41
N TYR A 30 -13.38 0.56 -2.31
CA TYR A 30 -12.49 1.06 -1.28
C TYR A 30 -11.34 1.83 -1.90
N GLY A 31 -10.96 2.93 -1.26
CA GLY A 31 -9.87 3.77 -1.73
C GLY A 31 -9.18 4.52 -0.60
N SER A 32 -8.16 5.28 -0.98
CA SER A 32 -7.42 6.14 -0.09
C SER A 32 -7.26 7.53 -0.67
N THR A 33 -7.08 8.52 0.21
CA THR A 33 -6.65 9.87 -0.16
C THR A 33 -5.25 10.10 0.41
N ALA A 34 -4.35 10.67 -0.37
CA ALA A 34 -2.98 10.91 0.08
C ALA A 34 -2.86 12.03 1.11
N GLN A 35 -3.86 12.92 1.18
CA GLN A 35 -3.89 14.11 2.03
C GLN A 35 -5.26 14.31 2.64
N GLY A 36 -5.37 15.32 3.53
CA GLY A 36 -6.63 15.67 4.17
C GLY A 36 -7.04 14.71 5.28
N GLY A 37 -8.32 14.78 5.69
CA GLY A 37 -8.85 14.11 6.87
C GLY A 37 -8.45 14.82 8.17
N ALA A 38 -8.79 14.23 9.32
CA ALA A 38 -8.67 14.88 10.64
C ALA A 38 -7.26 15.38 10.99
N PHE A 39 -6.22 14.80 10.39
CA PHE A 39 -4.80 15.15 10.66
C PHE A 39 -4.06 15.60 9.40
N ALA A 40 -4.76 15.82 8.28
CA ALA A 40 -4.19 16.19 6.98
C ALA A 40 -3.16 15.18 6.40
N LEU A 41 -3.17 13.94 6.87
CA LEU A 41 -2.21 12.89 6.54
C LEU A 41 -2.79 11.77 5.66
N GLY A 42 -4.01 11.98 5.14
CA GLY A 42 -4.73 11.05 4.29
C GLY A 42 -5.78 10.23 5.04
N THR A 43 -6.64 9.59 4.25
CA THR A 43 -7.77 8.79 4.76
C THR A 43 -7.91 7.47 4.00
N LEU A 44 -8.69 6.56 4.60
CA LEU A 44 -9.29 5.42 3.92
C LEU A 44 -10.80 5.65 3.83
N PHE A 45 -11.38 5.29 2.71
CA PHE A 45 -12.82 5.44 2.49
C PHE A 45 -13.45 4.22 1.80
N ARG A 46 -14.75 4.10 1.98
CA ARG A 46 -15.63 3.15 1.31
C ARG A 46 -16.72 3.91 0.56
N ILE A 47 -17.05 3.50 -0.64
CA ILE A 47 -18.13 4.06 -1.41
C ILE A 47 -18.90 2.95 -2.13
N THR A 48 -20.22 2.99 -2.10
CA THR A 48 -21.06 2.08 -2.90
C THR A 48 -21.22 2.59 -4.33
N THR A 49 -21.60 1.73 -5.24
CA THR A 49 -21.95 2.13 -6.63
C THR A 49 -23.17 3.04 -6.71
N SER A 50 -23.96 3.12 -5.63
CA SER A 50 -25.08 4.07 -5.49
C SER A 50 -24.67 5.42 -4.90
N GLY A 51 -23.36 5.63 -4.56
CA GLY A 51 -22.84 6.88 -4.03
C GLY A 51 -22.87 7.02 -2.51
N SER A 52 -23.25 5.97 -1.76
CA SER A 52 -23.15 6.02 -0.28
C SER A 52 -21.68 5.97 0.13
N PHE A 53 -21.18 7.09 0.66
CA PHE A 53 -19.79 7.29 1.07
C PHE A 53 -19.62 7.13 2.60
N ALA A 54 -18.51 6.58 3.02
CA ALA A 54 -18.09 6.52 4.42
C ALA A 54 -16.57 6.69 4.53
N SER A 55 -16.11 7.61 5.36
CA SER A 55 -14.72 7.68 5.80
C SER A 55 -14.50 6.59 6.85
N LEU A 56 -13.53 5.72 6.63
CA LEU A 56 -13.23 4.58 7.51
C LEU A 56 -12.12 4.89 8.50
N HIS A 57 -11.11 5.64 8.07
CA HIS A 57 -9.95 5.94 8.90
C HIS A 57 -9.27 7.24 8.45
N SER A 58 -8.79 8.05 9.41
CA SER A 58 -7.87 9.17 9.16
C SER A 58 -6.50 8.84 9.74
N PHE A 59 -5.48 8.88 8.92
CA PHE A 59 -4.10 8.63 9.36
C PHE A 59 -3.60 9.74 10.29
N SER A 60 -2.94 9.37 11.40
CA SER A 60 -2.51 10.27 12.48
C SER A 60 -0.99 10.46 12.55
N GLY A 61 -0.24 9.94 11.60
CA GLY A 61 1.22 9.93 11.61
C GLY A 61 1.79 8.70 12.34
N SER A 62 1.40 8.43 13.58
CA SER A 62 1.84 7.23 14.30
C SER A 62 1.37 5.91 13.69
N ASN A 63 0.24 5.91 13.01
CA ASN A 63 -0.30 4.74 12.32
C ASN A 63 -0.14 4.79 10.79
N GLY A 64 0.65 5.73 10.29
CA GLY A 64 0.94 5.97 8.89
C GLY A 64 0.57 7.36 8.42
N SER A 65 1.02 7.71 7.22
CA SER A 65 0.66 8.92 6.48
C SER A 65 0.83 8.70 4.99
N THR A 66 0.12 9.48 4.19
CA THR A 66 0.26 9.49 2.73
C THR A 66 0.06 8.08 2.10
N PRO A 67 -1.13 7.47 2.23
CA PRO A 67 -1.43 6.22 1.54
C PRO A 67 -1.62 6.52 0.05
N VAL A 68 -0.66 6.13 -0.78
CA VAL A 68 -0.64 6.43 -2.23
C VAL A 68 -0.96 5.21 -3.10
N ALA A 69 -0.96 4.02 -2.52
CA ALA A 69 -1.17 2.76 -3.23
C ALA A 69 -2.62 2.26 -3.08
N ALA A 70 -3.06 1.48 -4.04
CA ALA A 70 -4.35 0.81 -3.96
C ALA A 70 -4.36 -0.25 -2.84
N LEU A 71 -5.56 -0.55 -2.34
CA LEU A 71 -5.76 -1.61 -1.36
C LEU A 71 -5.82 -2.98 -2.04
N THR A 72 -5.49 -4.03 -1.32
CA THR A 72 -5.55 -5.42 -1.80
C THR A 72 -6.41 -6.25 -0.86
N VAL A 73 -7.32 -7.03 -1.42
CA VAL A 73 -8.19 -7.92 -0.64
C VAL A 73 -7.40 -9.16 -0.22
N GLY A 74 -7.28 -9.37 1.09
CA GLY A 74 -6.68 -10.55 1.67
C GLY A 74 -7.57 -11.79 1.62
N GLY A 75 -7.02 -12.95 1.99
CA GLY A 75 -7.75 -14.20 2.05
C GLY A 75 -8.83 -14.26 3.11
N ASP A 76 -8.77 -13.37 4.10
CA ASP A 76 -9.74 -13.19 5.19
C ASP A 76 -10.87 -12.20 4.83
N GLY A 77 -10.87 -11.67 3.60
CA GLY A 77 -11.85 -10.68 3.14
C GLY A 77 -11.61 -9.25 3.63
N ALA A 78 -10.58 -8.99 4.42
CA ALA A 78 -10.20 -7.63 4.77
C ALA A 78 -9.33 -7.00 3.67
N LEU A 79 -9.19 -5.69 3.70
CA LEU A 79 -8.35 -4.94 2.79
C LEU A 79 -7.03 -4.59 3.48
N TYR A 80 -5.96 -4.67 2.73
CA TYR A 80 -4.59 -4.42 3.18
C TYR A 80 -3.95 -3.33 2.32
N GLY A 81 -3.12 -2.50 2.94
CA GLY A 81 -2.44 -1.43 2.24
C GLY A 81 -1.20 -0.94 2.96
N CYS A 82 -0.52 -0.02 2.28
CA CYS A 82 0.67 0.66 2.79
C CYS A 82 0.41 2.16 2.88
N ALA A 83 0.94 2.77 3.91
CA ALA A 83 1.15 4.22 3.96
C ALA A 83 2.64 4.49 3.75
N SER A 84 2.99 5.38 2.81
CA SER A 84 4.38 5.61 2.43
C SER A 84 5.18 6.40 3.46
N GLY A 85 4.53 7.05 4.40
CA GLY A 85 5.15 7.77 5.51
C GLY A 85 4.51 7.44 6.84
N GLY A 86 4.98 8.09 7.91
CA GLY A 86 4.52 7.84 9.27
C GLY A 86 5.06 6.55 9.87
N GLY A 87 4.44 6.10 10.95
CA GLY A 87 4.96 5.02 11.78
C GLY A 87 6.09 5.48 12.70
N ALA A 88 6.65 4.55 13.47
CA ALA A 88 7.67 4.84 14.50
C ALA A 88 8.94 5.51 13.94
N SER A 89 9.32 5.20 12.69
CA SER A 89 10.51 5.75 12.03
C SER A 89 10.20 6.81 10.96
N GLY A 90 8.93 7.12 10.71
CA GLY A 90 8.52 8.03 9.64
C GLY A 90 8.61 7.45 8.22
N THR A 91 8.99 6.19 8.06
CA THR A 91 9.32 5.55 6.78
C THR A 91 8.22 4.65 6.25
N GLY A 92 7.02 4.73 6.83
CA GLY A 92 5.83 4.05 6.35
C GLY A 92 5.34 2.93 7.24
N THR A 93 4.13 2.48 6.94
CA THR A 93 3.44 1.43 7.71
C THR A 93 2.69 0.46 6.80
N LEU A 94 2.42 -0.72 7.33
CA LEU A 94 1.45 -1.66 6.81
C LEU A 94 0.20 -1.65 7.69
N PHE A 95 -0.96 -1.70 7.06
CA PHE A 95 -2.24 -1.69 7.76
C PHE A 95 -3.24 -2.67 7.14
N ARG A 96 -4.25 -2.98 7.92
CA ARG A 96 -5.44 -3.74 7.55
C ARG A 96 -6.68 -2.91 7.88
N VAL A 97 -7.68 -2.96 7.03
CA VAL A 97 -9.01 -2.43 7.33
C VAL A 97 -10.06 -3.47 6.95
N ALA A 98 -10.94 -3.80 7.89
CA ALA A 98 -12.07 -4.69 7.64
C ALA A 98 -13.21 -3.92 6.95
N THR A 99 -14.14 -4.64 6.32
CA THR A 99 -15.26 -4.03 5.59
C THR A 99 -16.24 -3.27 6.50
N ASP A 100 -16.22 -3.53 7.80
CA ASP A 100 -16.95 -2.78 8.85
C ASP A 100 -16.23 -1.50 9.30
N GLY A 101 -15.02 -1.23 8.77
CA GLY A 101 -14.20 -0.07 9.09
C GLY A 101 -13.18 -0.28 10.22
N LEU A 102 -13.11 -1.47 10.82
CA LEU A 102 -12.12 -1.74 11.86
C LEU A 102 -10.71 -1.68 11.28
N PHE A 103 -9.95 -0.64 11.66
CA PHE A 103 -8.56 -0.43 11.27
C PHE A 103 -7.60 -1.16 12.22
N SER A 104 -6.56 -1.76 11.67
CA SER A 104 -5.47 -2.38 12.42
C SER A 104 -4.13 -1.96 11.82
N HIS A 105 -3.28 -1.36 12.63
CA HIS A 105 -1.88 -1.13 12.31
C HIS A 105 -1.13 -2.47 12.45
N LEU A 106 -0.39 -2.89 11.42
CA LEU A 106 0.25 -4.21 11.38
C LEU A 106 1.76 -4.15 11.55
N HIS A 107 2.43 -3.16 10.94
CA HIS A 107 3.88 -3.08 10.95
C HIS A 107 4.37 -1.65 10.69
N ASP A 108 5.42 -1.24 11.40
CA ASP A 108 6.22 -0.04 11.11
C ASP A 108 7.47 -0.44 10.33
N PHE A 109 7.69 0.17 9.19
CA PHE A 109 8.97 0.01 8.51
C PHE A 109 10.08 0.70 9.30
N ALA A 110 11.23 0.02 9.42
CA ALA A 110 12.40 0.58 10.09
C ALA A 110 13.07 1.66 9.23
N ALA A 111 13.84 2.55 9.85
CA ALA A 111 14.53 3.65 9.18
C ALA A 111 15.48 3.21 8.04
N ASN A 112 15.93 1.94 8.05
CA ASN A 112 16.78 1.34 7.03
C ASN A 112 16.04 0.43 6.05
N GLY A 113 14.71 0.53 5.94
CA GLY A 113 13.93 -0.37 5.08
C GLY A 113 12.47 0.04 4.94
N GLY A 114 12.21 1.24 4.42
CA GLY A 114 10.86 1.76 4.32
C GLY A 114 10.49 2.30 2.93
N TRP A 115 9.52 3.20 2.94
CA TRP A 115 8.92 3.83 1.77
C TRP A 115 8.19 2.83 0.87
N PRO A 116 7.20 2.09 1.39
CA PRO A 116 6.33 1.27 0.54
C PRO A 116 5.47 2.21 -0.32
N ARG A 117 5.54 2.07 -1.63
CA ARG A 117 4.85 2.95 -2.59
C ARG A 117 3.89 2.20 -3.50
N THR A 118 3.91 0.88 -3.45
CA THR A 118 3.15 0.02 -4.34
C THR A 118 2.03 -0.70 -3.60
N GLU A 119 1.00 -1.11 -4.34
CA GLU A 119 -0.01 -2.01 -3.80
C GLU A 119 0.60 -3.36 -3.44
N LEU A 120 -0.03 -4.05 -2.50
CA LEU A 120 0.34 -5.41 -2.16
C LEU A 120 -0.20 -6.39 -3.21
N THR A 121 0.52 -7.47 -3.44
CA THR A 121 0.09 -8.55 -4.32
C THR A 121 -0.15 -9.81 -3.49
N ARG A 122 -1.32 -10.43 -3.67
CA ARG A 122 -1.62 -11.69 -3.01
C ARG A 122 -0.91 -12.83 -3.74
N GLY A 123 -0.07 -13.57 -3.01
CA GLY A 123 0.60 -14.76 -3.50
C GLY A 123 -0.32 -15.98 -3.53
N SER A 124 0.14 -17.04 -4.19
CA SER A 124 -0.56 -18.33 -4.27
C SER A 124 -0.68 -19.03 -2.90
N ASP A 125 0.19 -18.69 -1.96
CA ASP A 125 0.19 -19.16 -0.57
C ASP A 125 -0.80 -18.39 0.34
N GLY A 126 -1.53 -17.41 -0.24
CA GLY A 126 -2.51 -16.58 0.46
C GLY A 126 -1.91 -15.41 1.24
N ASN A 127 -0.58 -15.30 1.37
CA ASN A 127 0.09 -14.15 1.97
C ASN A 127 0.10 -12.96 1.00
N LEU A 128 0.44 -11.79 1.55
CA LEU A 128 0.56 -10.55 0.79
C LEU A 128 2.02 -10.17 0.66
N TYR A 129 2.39 -9.69 -0.51
CA TYR A 129 3.75 -9.34 -0.88
C TYR A 129 3.81 -7.91 -1.36
N GLY A 130 4.87 -7.21 -1.04
CA GLY A 130 5.10 -5.84 -1.47
C GLY A 130 6.59 -5.52 -1.56
N THR A 131 6.87 -4.29 -1.98
CA THR A 131 8.24 -3.78 -2.11
C THR A 131 8.41 -2.49 -1.31
N THR A 132 9.62 -2.25 -0.84
CA THR A 132 10.06 -0.95 -0.32
C THR A 132 11.06 -0.35 -1.29
N SER A 133 11.00 0.97 -1.51
CA SER A 133 11.93 1.66 -2.42
C SER A 133 13.31 1.87 -1.83
N GLU A 134 13.44 1.78 -0.52
CA GLU A 134 14.71 2.00 0.19
C GLU A 134 14.95 0.90 1.22
N GLY A 135 16.18 0.88 1.75
CA GLY A 135 16.61 -0.04 2.78
C GLY A 135 17.06 -1.39 2.27
N GLY A 136 17.05 -2.39 3.15
CA GLY A 136 17.72 -3.65 2.90
C GLY A 136 19.24 -3.52 3.02
N THR A 137 19.96 -4.60 2.76
CA THR A 137 21.43 -4.68 2.93
C THR A 137 22.18 -3.66 2.08
N TRP A 138 21.61 -3.29 0.94
CA TRP A 138 22.25 -2.43 -0.07
C TRP A 138 21.60 -1.05 -0.22
N GLY A 139 20.58 -0.74 0.61
CA GLY A 139 19.82 0.50 0.49
C GLY A 139 18.88 0.59 -0.73
N ALA A 140 18.79 -0.46 -1.54
CA ALA A 140 18.07 -0.47 -2.82
C ALA A 140 16.62 -0.95 -2.70
N GLY A 141 16.15 -1.20 -1.49
CA GLY A 141 14.81 -1.71 -1.21
C GLY A 141 14.77 -3.21 -0.89
N THR A 142 13.59 -3.66 -0.59
CA THR A 142 13.31 -5.06 -0.24
C THR A 142 12.06 -5.56 -0.93
N VAL A 143 11.96 -6.87 -1.09
CA VAL A 143 10.68 -7.57 -1.24
C VAL A 143 10.32 -8.15 0.12
N PHE A 144 9.12 -7.87 0.59
CA PHE A 144 8.63 -8.36 1.87
C PHE A 144 7.34 -9.17 1.73
N ARG A 145 7.03 -9.91 2.76
CA ARG A 145 5.80 -10.68 2.91
C ARG A 145 5.12 -10.28 4.22
N ILE A 146 3.80 -10.22 4.21
CA ILE A 146 2.97 -10.12 5.41
C ILE A 146 1.84 -11.14 5.35
N THR A 147 1.61 -11.84 6.45
CA THR A 147 0.46 -12.75 6.60
C THR A 147 -0.80 -11.95 6.96
N THR A 148 -1.98 -12.53 6.77
CA THR A 148 -3.25 -11.93 7.23
C THR A 148 -3.33 -11.81 8.76
N SER A 149 -2.50 -12.54 9.51
CA SER A 149 -2.33 -12.39 10.96
C SER A 149 -1.34 -11.29 11.37
N GLY A 150 -0.72 -10.58 10.42
CA GLY A 150 0.20 -9.46 10.69
C GLY A 150 1.67 -9.86 10.86
N VAL A 151 2.05 -11.11 10.56
CA VAL A 151 3.47 -11.52 10.65
C VAL A 151 4.23 -11.01 9.42
N TYR A 152 5.13 -10.06 9.64
CA TYR A 152 6.01 -9.47 8.62
C TYR A 152 7.33 -10.24 8.49
N SER A 153 7.84 -10.37 7.27
CA SER A 153 9.18 -10.88 6.99
C SER A 153 9.75 -10.31 5.69
N VAL A 154 11.05 -10.04 5.66
CA VAL A 154 11.77 -9.74 4.41
C VAL A 154 11.99 -11.05 3.66
N VAL A 155 11.60 -11.08 2.39
CA VAL A 155 11.80 -12.22 1.49
C VAL A 155 13.17 -12.14 0.84
N THR A 156 13.52 -10.96 0.30
CA THR A 156 14.83 -10.71 -0.29
C THR A 156 15.18 -9.23 -0.25
N HIS A 157 16.46 -8.94 -0.27
CA HIS A 157 17.01 -7.59 -0.45
C HIS A 157 17.28 -7.36 -1.94
N ILE A 158 16.88 -6.21 -2.45
CA ILE A 158 17.19 -5.82 -3.83
C ILE A 158 18.67 -5.50 -3.90
N VAL A 159 19.36 -6.10 -4.87
CA VAL A 159 20.83 -5.99 -4.98
C VAL A 159 21.17 -4.66 -5.67
N PHE A 160 22.06 -3.90 -5.03
CA PHE A 160 22.60 -2.67 -5.59
C PHE A 160 23.76 -2.99 -6.55
N ASN A 161 23.67 -2.56 -7.80
CA ASN A 161 24.71 -2.73 -8.82
C ASN A 161 25.36 -1.39 -9.27
N GLY A 162 25.39 -0.40 -8.37
CA GLY A 162 25.98 0.92 -8.62
C GLY A 162 25.00 1.98 -9.14
N MET A 163 23.72 1.64 -9.33
CA MET A 163 22.64 2.57 -9.70
C MET A 163 21.50 2.50 -8.70
N SER A 164 20.76 3.60 -8.53
CA SER A 164 19.55 3.61 -7.70
C SER A 164 18.55 2.61 -8.28
N GLN A 165 18.18 1.63 -7.49
CA GLN A 165 17.24 0.58 -7.88
C GLN A 165 15.97 0.76 -7.06
N GLU A 166 14.98 1.40 -7.64
CA GLU A 166 13.74 1.72 -6.95
C GLU A 166 12.59 0.89 -7.55
N PRO A 167 12.03 -0.08 -6.81
CA PRO A 167 10.84 -0.80 -7.25
C PRO A 167 9.61 0.09 -7.09
N TYR A 168 9.20 0.73 -8.17
CA TYR A 168 7.99 1.57 -8.20
C TYR A 168 6.75 0.83 -8.70
N ALA A 169 6.89 -0.39 -9.18
CA ALA A 169 5.78 -1.21 -9.65
C ALA A 169 5.39 -2.27 -8.62
N ALA A 170 4.09 -2.55 -8.55
CA ALA A 170 3.60 -3.68 -7.78
C ALA A 170 4.12 -5.00 -8.36
N LEU A 171 4.24 -6.01 -7.50
CA LEU A 171 4.52 -7.37 -7.94
C LEU A 171 3.30 -7.94 -8.70
N THR A 172 3.55 -8.88 -9.59
CA THR A 172 2.50 -9.62 -10.31
C THR A 172 2.68 -11.10 -10.08
N LEU A 173 1.60 -11.80 -9.75
CA LEU A 173 1.61 -13.25 -9.60
C LEU A 173 1.54 -13.91 -10.99
N GLY A 174 2.56 -14.68 -11.34
CA GLY A 174 2.60 -15.46 -12.57
C GLY A 174 1.74 -16.72 -12.48
N SER A 175 1.47 -17.34 -13.63
CA SER A 175 0.73 -18.61 -13.72
C SER A 175 1.49 -19.81 -13.13
N ASP A 176 2.79 -19.66 -12.94
CA ASP A 176 3.70 -20.62 -12.28
C ASP A 176 3.78 -20.43 -10.76
N ALA A 177 2.92 -19.57 -10.20
CA ALA A 177 2.89 -19.17 -8.79
C ALA A 177 4.11 -18.37 -8.31
N ALA A 178 5.01 -17.95 -9.20
CA ALA A 178 6.09 -17.02 -8.89
C ALA A 178 5.61 -15.56 -8.91
N LEU A 179 6.31 -14.70 -8.14
CA LEU A 179 6.06 -13.26 -8.13
C LEU A 179 7.09 -12.56 -9.03
N TYR A 180 6.61 -11.70 -9.90
CA TYR A 180 7.40 -10.93 -10.85
C TYR A 180 7.28 -9.45 -10.54
N GLY A 181 8.36 -8.71 -10.68
CA GLY A 181 8.41 -7.26 -10.49
C GLY A 181 9.36 -6.61 -11.46
N SER A 182 9.22 -5.31 -11.64
CA SER A 182 10.17 -4.49 -12.41
C SER A 182 10.84 -3.47 -11.50
N ILE A 183 12.06 -3.12 -11.84
CA ILE A 183 12.86 -2.11 -11.14
C ILE A 183 13.17 -0.99 -12.13
N TYR A 184 12.96 0.26 -11.69
CA TYR A 184 13.03 1.46 -12.54
C TYR A 184 14.41 1.68 -13.15
N ALA A 185 15.49 1.41 -12.42
CA ALA A 185 16.85 1.61 -12.89
C ALA A 185 17.73 0.40 -12.57
N GLY A 186 18.88 0.29 -13.21
CA GLY A 186 19.79 -0.85 -13.06
C GLY A 186 19.73 -1.79 -14.27
N GLY A 187 20.01 -3.07 -14.06
CA GLY A 187 20.16 -4.03 -15.16
C GLY A 187 21.46 -3.83 -15.94
N ALA A 188 21.68 -4.64 -16.98
CA ALA A 188 22.93 -4.63 -17.75
C ALA A 188 23.21 -3.31 -18.48
N ASN A 189 22.15 -2.57 -18.82
CA ASN A 189 22.23 -1.30 -19.56
C ASN A 189 21.88 -0.06 -18.72
N GLY A 190 21.54 -0.24 -17.42
CA GLY A 190 21.22 0.87 -16.50
C GLY A 190 19.78 1.41 -16.59
N TYR A 191 18.92 0.87 -17.44
CA TYR A 191 17.56 1.37 -17.67
C TYR A 191 16.45 0.53 -17.02
N GLY A 192 16.79 -0.32 -16.07
CA GLY A 192 15.84 -1.16 -15.34
C GLY A 192 15.84 -2.64 -15.79
N TYR A 193 15.09 -3.47 -15.06
CA TYR A 193 14.82 -4.88 -15.35
C TYR A 193 13.56 -5.36 -14.61
#